data_ff9df47e50673936b1624a98f753e826
#
_entry.id   ff9df47e50673936b1624a98f753e826
#
_cell.length_a   1.000
_cell.length_b   1.000
_cell.length_c   1.000
_cell.angle_alpha   90.00
_cell.angle_beta   90.00
_cell.angle_gamma   90.00
#
_symmetry.space_group_name_H-M   'P 1'
#
loop_
_entity.id
_entity.type
_entity.pdbx_description
1 polymer ?
#
loop_
_entity_poly.entity_id
_entity_poly.type
_entity_poly.pdbx_seq_one_letter_code
_entity_poly.pdbx_strand_id
1 'polypeptide(L)'
;RRQRQMCIRDSRWTVESADSTLFYGLAMDGTSGIVLDNFSLRGSSGLSLRSVPVWMMREFNEQRPYDLIILQYGLNVATERGRNYDKYIAGMQTTVQHLKEAFPQAAILIVSVGDRDYKTEEGELRTMPGIKNLVRYQQNLAADEAVAFWNMFEAMGGEGSMADMVHAKPSLANYDYTHINFRGGKHLAGLLYESLIYGKEQYDRRRAYYEEEP
;
A
#
# COMPACT_ATOMS: atom_id res chain seq x y z
N ARG A 1 -26.03 -9.28 26.48
CA ARG A 1 -26.45 -8.29 25.45
C ARG A 1 -25.20 -7.53 25.06
N ARG A 2 -24.57 -7.88 23.94
CA ARG A 2 -23.49 -7.05 23.33
C ARG A 2 -24.15 -5.77 22.81
N GLN A 3 -23.86 -4.67 23.43
CA GLN A 3 -24.21 -3.35 22.93
C GLN A 3 -23.44 -3.15 21.62
N ARG A 4 -24.13 -3.15 20.48
CA ARG A 4 -23.56 -2.70 19.22
C ARG A 4 -23.29 -1.20 19.39
N GLN A 5 -22.03 -0.81 19.48
CA GLN A 5 -21.66 0.57 19.24
C GLN A 5 -22.07 0.88 17.80
N MET A 6 -23.12 1.64 17.64
CA MET A 6 -23.43 2.27 16.37
C MET A 6 -22.31 3.26 16.10
N CYS A 7 -21.51 2.99 15.08
CA CYS A 7 -20.60 3.99 14.55
C CYS A 7 -21.46 5.17 14.10
N ILE A 8 -21.34 6.29 14.76
CA ILE A 8 -21.92 7.56 14.31
C ILE A 8 -21.21 7.87 13.01
N ARG A 9 -21.92 7.74 11.89
CA ARG A 9 -21.37 7.97 10.54
C ARG A 9 -21.50 9.42 10.10
N ASP A 10 -22.32 10.20 10.81
CA ASP A 10 -22.64 11.58 10.46
C ASP A 10 -22.21 12.49 11.62
N SER A 11 -21.28 13.38 11.35
CA SER A 11 -20.89 14.43 12.29
C SER A 11 -21.11 15.78 11.63
N ARG A 12 -21.75 16.71 12.34
CA ARG A 12 -21.92 18.09 11.91
C ARG A 12 -20.98 18.97 12.71
N TRP A 13 -20.11 19.66 12.02
CA TRP A 13 -19.19 20.65 12.60
C TRP A 13 -19.64 22.04 12.23
N THR A 14 -19.68 22.92 13.20
CA THR A 14 -19.99 24.33 13.00
C THR A 14 -18.75 25.11 13.40
N VAL A 15 -18.26 25.96 12.50
CA VAL A 15 -17.14 26.86 12.78
C VAL A 15 -17.72 28.23 12.95
N GLU A 16 -17.51 28.83 14.11
CA GLU A 16 -17.85 30.20 14.42
C GLU A 16 -16.53 31.00 14.49
N SER A 17 -16.23 31.72 13.41
CA SER A 17 -15.06 32.58 13.34
C SER A 17 -15.41 33.90 12.64
N ALA A 18 -14.90 35.00 13.15
CA ALA A 18 -15.04 36.32 12.56
C ALA A 18 -14.00 36.59 11.45
N ASP A 19 -12.91 35.77 11.40
CA ASP A 19 -11.80 35.92 10.47
C ASP A 19 -11.74 34.79 9.44
N SER A 20 -11.03 35.01 8.34
CA SER A 20 -10.78 34.01 7.32
C SER A 20 -9.94 32.87 7.89
N THR A 21 -10.49 31.66 7.91
CA THR A 21 -9.83 30.45 8.42
C THR A 21 -9.75 29.42 7.33
N LEU A 22 -8.56 28.81 7.14
CA LEU A 22 -8.37 27.69 6.23
C LEU A 22 -8.55 26.37 6.96
N PHE A 23 -9.47 25.55 6.50
CA PHE A 23 -9.68 24.19 6.99
C PHE A 23 -9.07 23.18 6.03
N TYR A 24 -8.09 22.40 6.50
CA TYR A 24 -7.47 21.33 5.71
C TYR A 24 -8.14 19.97 5.92
N GLY A 25 -8.88 19.81 7.00
CA GLY A 25 -9.58 18.57 7.32
C GLY A 25 -9.90 18.47 8.80
N LEU A 26 -10.46 17.34 9.17
CA LEU A 26 -10.76 16.94 10.54
C LEU A 26 -10.37 15.49 10.74
N ALA A 27 -9.57 15.19 11.76
CA ALA A 27 -9.25 13.86 12.17
C ALA A 27 -9.87 13.55 13.53
N MET A 28 -10.49 12.37 13.67
CA MET A 28 -11.03 11.87 14.92
C MET A 28 -10.49 10.48 15.16
N ASP A 29 -9.42 10.39 15.89
CA ASP A 29 -8.72 9.14 16.17
C ASP A 29 -9.00 8.64 17.57
N GLY A 30 -8.93 7.31 17.74
CA GLY A 30 -8.94 6.69 19.06
C GLY A 30 -7.63 6.99 19.82
N THR A 31 -7.68 6.90 21.13
CA THR A 31 -6.49 7.05 21.99
C THR A 31 -5.57 5.82 21.98
N SER A 32 -5.98 4.75 21.32
CA SER A 32 -5.24 3.49 21.22
C SER A 32 -5.67 2.72 19.98
N GLY A 33 -4.83 1.83 19.51
CA GLY A 33 -5.07 1.01 18.31
C GLY A 33 -4.27 1.49 17.12
N ILE A 34 -4.73 1.14 15.91
CA ILE A 34 -4.12 1.51 14.64
C ILE A 34 -4.98 2.57 13.97
N VAL A 35 -4.35 3.65 13.57
CA VAL A 35 -4.94 4.69 12.72
C VAL A 35 -4.43 4.50 11.31
N LEU A 36 -5.32 4.50 10.33
CA LEU A 36 -4.97 4.33 8.93
C LEU A 36 -5.50 5.50 8.10
N ASP A 37 -4.58 6.24 7.49
CA ASP A 37 -4.90 7.27 6.53
C ASP A 37 -4.72 6.76 5.10
N ASN A 38 -5.63 7.14 4.22
CA ASN A 38 -5.59 6.77 2.82
C ASN A 38 -5.31 8.00 1.96
N PHE A 39 -4.09 8.09 1.42
CA PHE A 39 -3.64 9.14 0.49
C PHE A 39 -3.67 8.69 -0.97
N SER A 40 -4.51 7.74 -1.30
CA SER A 40 -4.59 7.24 -2.66
C SER A 40 -5.09 8.33 -3.63
N LEU A 41 -4.39 8.44 -4.76
CA LEU A 41 -4.80 9.24 -5.90
C LEU A 41 -5.07 8.29 -7.08
N ARG A 42 -6.31 8.26 -7.54
CA ARG A 42 -6.72 7.38 -8.65
C ARG A 42 -5.86 7.62 -9.90
N GLY A 43 -5.36 6.54 -10.49
CA GLY A 43 -4.52 6.60 -11.70
C GLY A 43 -3.07 7.02 -11.45
N SER A 44 -2.68 7.30 -10.21
CA SER A 44 -1.31 7.67 -9.87
C SER A 44 -0.35 6.50 -10.06
N SER A 45 0.85 6.83 -10.51
CA SER A 45 2.00 5.91 -10.55
C SER A 45 2.88 5.99 -9.30
N GLY A 46 2.57 6.88 -8.36
CA GLY A 46 3.40 7.19 -7.18
C GLY A 46 4.44 8.30 -7.42
N LEU A 47 4.76 8.59 -8.67
CA LEU A 47 5.79 9.59 -9.00
C LEU A 47 5.40 11.03 -8.62
N SER A 48 4.10 11.33 -8.53
CA SER A 48 3.60 12.65 -8.15
C SER A 48 3.84 12.98 -6.67
N LEU A 49 4.08 12.01 -5.81
CA LEU A 49 4.34 12.25 -4.38
C LEU A 49 5.55 13.17 -4.16
N ARG A 50 6.58 13.06 -5.00
CA ARG A 50 7.76 13.94 -4.94
C ARG A 50 7.50 15.40 -5.32
N SER A 51 6.31 15.72 -5.84
CA SER A 51 5.92 17.10 -6.14
C SER A 51 5.42 17.85 -4.89
N VAL A 52 5.10 17.13 -3.82
CA VAL A 52 4.75 17.77 -2.54
C VAL A 52 6.05 18.17 -1.84
N PRO A 53 6.24 19.44 -1.48
CA PRO A 53 7.48 19.89 -0.84
C PRO A 53 7.76 19.14 0.47
N VAL A 54 9.03 18.79 0.72
CA VAL A 54 9.45 18.09 1.95
C VAL A 54 9.03 18.87 3.20
N TRP A 55 9.18 20.21 3.21
CA TRP A 55 8.81 21.03 4.35
C TRP A 55 7.31 20.89 4.68
N MET A 56 6.45 20.85 3.67
CA MET A 56 5.00 20.68 3.87
C MET A 56 4.67 19.29 4.43
N MET A 57 5.33 18.25 3.95
CA MET A 57 5.18 16.90 4.49
C MET A 57 5.67 16.81 5.94
N ARG A 58 6.77 17.49 6.29
CA ARG A 58 7.29 17.56 7.66
C ARG A 58 6.33 18.26 8.60
N GLU A 59 5.81 19.42 8.24
CA GLU A 59 4.80 20.14 9.03
C GLU A 59 3.55 19.28 9.25
N PHE A 60 3.12 18.56 8.22
CA PHE A 60 2.01 17.61 8.34
C PHE A 60 2.35 16.46 9.30
N ASN A 61 3.56 15.90 9.22
CA ASN A 61 4.03 14.83 10.09
C ASN A 61 4.16 15.29 11.57
N GLU A 62 4.49 16.54 11.84
CA GLU A 62 4.51 17.11 13.19
C GLU A 62 3.12 17.10 13.84
N GLN A 63 2.08 17.36 13.05
CA GLN A 63 0.69 17.35 13.51
C GLN A 63 0.09 15.94 13.56
N ARG A 64 0.57 15.06 12.68
CA ARG A 64 0.05 13.71 12.48
C ARG A 64 1.21 12.76 12.13
N PRO A 65 1.97 12.31 13.13
CA PRO A 65 3.12 11.46 12.91
C PRO A 65 2.71 10.08 12.38
N TYR A 66 3.50 9.54 11.46
CA TYR A 66 3.32 8.21 10.88
C TYR A 66 4.45 7.29 11.31
N ASP A 67 4.10 6.07 11.74
CA ASP A 67 5.04 4.99 12.02
C ASP A 67 5.37 4.16 10.79
N LEU A 68 4.41 4.05 9.86
CA LEU A 68 4.54 3.23 8.65
C LEU A 68 3.88 3.92 7.46
N ILE A 69 4.61 3.98 6.35
CA ILE A 69 4.11 4.42 5.04
C ILE A 69 4.09 3.20 4.11
N ILE A 70 2.91 2.88 3.57
CA ILE A 70 2.73 1.79 2.62
C ILE A 70 2.60 2.35 1.20
N LEU A 71 3.51 1.95 0.31
CA LEU A 71 3.51 2.36 -1.10
C LEU A 71 3.02 1.20 -1.98
N GLN A 72 1.80 1.32 -2.50
CA GLN A 72 1.21 0.36 -3.43
C GLN A 72 0.94 1.04 -4.77
N TYR A 73 1.91 1.00 -5.68
CA TYR A 73 1.86 1.61 -6.99
C TYR A 73 2.38 0.66 -8.07
N GLY A 74 2.20 1.02 -9.34
CA GLY A 74 2.80 0.32 -10.46
C GLY A 74 1.81 -0.30 -11.44
N LEU A 75 0.60 -0.67 -11.02
CA LEU A 75 -0.37 -1.30 -11.91
C LEU A 75 -0.70 -0.41 -13.14
N ASN A 76 -0.70 0.91 -12.96
CA ASN A 76 -0.95 1.89 -14.04
C ASN A 76 0.22 2.05 -15.03
N VAL A 77 1.40 1.52 -14.72
CA VAL A 77 2.57 1.54 -15.61
C VAL A 77 2.88 0.17 -16.21
N ALA A 78 2.21 -0.87 -15.74
CA ALA A 78 2.35 -2.20 -16.26
C ALA A 78 1.83 -2.29 -17.69
N THR A 79 2.63 -2.86 -18.58
CA THR A 79 2.26 -3.14 -19.97
C THR A 79 2.38 -4.63 -20.26
N GLU A 80 1.63 -5.11 -21.23
CA GLU A 80 1.54 -6.55 -21.56
C GLU A 80 2.93 -7.18 -21.74
N ARG A 81 3.82 -6.53 -22.49
CA ARG A 81 5.18 -7.01 -22.79
C ARG A 81 6.26 -6.20 -22.05
N GLY A 82 5.92 -5.55 -20.95
CA GLY A 82 6.84 -4.70 -20.17
C GLY A 82 8.08 -5.48 -19.75
N ARG A 83 9.22 -5.23 -20.42
CA ARG A 83 10.51 -5.87 -20.14
C ARG A 83 11.44 -4.99 -19.31
N ASN A 84 11.27 -3.68 -19.45
CA ASN A 84 12.15 -2.70 -18.83
C ASN A 84 11.32 -1.63 -18.11
N TYR A 85 11.56 -1.49 -16.80
CA TYR A 85 10.95 -0.50 -15.92
C TYR A 85 11.98 0.44 -15.27
N ASP A 86 13.24 0.46 -15.76
CA ASP A 86 14.35 1.25 -15.17
C ASP A 86 13.95 2.70 -14.93
N LYS A 87 13.37 3.35 -15.94
CA LYS A 87 12.95 4.76 -15.83
C LYS A 87 11.86 4.98 -14.75
N TYR A 88 10.94 4.06 -14.66
CA TYR A 88 9.89 4.11 -13.63
C TYR A 88 10.49 3.89 -12.24
N ILE A 89 11.33 2.89 -12.09
CA ILE A 89 11.96 2.54 -10.83
C ILE A 89 12.91 3.65 -10.35
N ALA A 90 13.71 4.26 -11.24
CA ALA A 90 14.52 5.43 -10.90
C ALA A 90 13.66 6.59 -10.36
N GLY A 91 12.47 6.81 -10.96
CA GLY A 91 11.51 7.78 -10.44
C GLY A 91 10.94 7.40 -9.08
N MET A 92 10.62 6.13 -8.85
CA MET A 92 10.14 5.63 -7.56
C MET A 92 11.23 5.65 -6.49
N GLN A 93 12.49 5.40 -6.86
CA GLN A 93 13.64 5.56 -5.96
C GLN A 93 13.71 6.99 -5.42
N THR A 94 13.63 7.98 -6.32
CA THR A 94 13.58 9.39 -5.92
C THR A 94 12.37 9.67 -5.01
N THR A 95 11.22 9.03 -5.27
CA THR A 95 10.02 9.17 -4.42
C THR A 95 10.26 8.58 -3.03
N VAL A 96 10.87 7.40 -2.92
CA VAL A 96 11.18 6.77 -1.63
C VAL A 96 12.16 7.63 -0.84
N GLN A 97 13.22 8.14 -1.48
CA GLN A 97 14.20 9.04 -0.83
C GLN A 97 13.56 10.33 -0.34
N HIS A 98 12.66 10.91 -1.14
CA HIS A 98 11.89 12.10 -0.77
C HIS A 98 11.01 11.85 0.47
N LEU A 99 10.35 10.68 0.53
CA LEU A 99 9.55 10.31 1.70
C LEU A 99 10.41 10.03 2.94
N LYS A 100 11.57 9.39 2.80
CA LYS A 100 12.53 9.22 3.91
C LYS A 100 13.00 10.55 4.48
N GLU A 101 13.23 11.53 3.61
CA GLU A 101 13.59 12.88 4.04
C GLU A 101 12.45 13.59 4.79
N ALA A 102 11.22 13.43 4.31
CA ALA A 102 10.04 14.06 4.90
C ALA A 102 9.61 13.39 6.21
N PHE A 103 9.72 12.06 6.31
CA PHE A 103 9.24 11.21 7.41
C PHE A 103 10.39 10.34 7.97
N PRO A 104 11.41 10.93 8.60
CA PRO A 104 12.64 10.22 8.98
C PRO A 104 12.45 9.12 10.02
N GLN A 105 11.32 9.11 10.74
CA GLN A 105 11.00 8.12 11.78
C GLN A 105 10.07 7.02 11.24
N ALA A 106 9.43 7.23 10.09
CA ALA A 106 8.51 6.26 9.53
C ALA A 106 9.23 5.13 8.79
N ALA A 107 8.83 3.90 9.03
CA ALA A 107 9.22 2.79 8.16
C ALA A 107 8.48 2.90 6.82
N ILE A 108 9.12 2.43 5.75
CA ILE A 108 8.48 2.36 4.43
C ILE A 108 8.32 0.90 4.03
N LEU A 109 7.12 0.54 3.56
CA LEU A 109 6.80 -0.76 3.00
C LEU A 109 6.36 -0.60 1.54
N ILE A 110 7.09 -1.21 0.62
CA ILE A 110 6.66 -1.33 -0.77
C ILE A 110 5.82 -2.60 -0.90
N VAL A 111 4.58 -2.42 -1.36
CA VAL A 111 3.68 -3.52 -1.76
C VAL A 111 3.75 -3.65 -3.26
N SER A 112 4.09 -4.84 -3.75
CA SER A 112 4.19 -5.08 -5.20
C SER A 112 2.84 -4.92 -5.90
N VAL A 113 2.87 -4.81 -7.23
CA VAL A 113 1.66 -5.05 -8.02
C VAL A 113 1.17 -6.47 -7.78
N GLY A 114 -0.16 -6.65 -7.87
CA GLY A 114 -0.78 -7.97 -7.88
C GLY A 114 -0.78 -8.58 -9.26
N ASP A 115 -1.35 -9.79 -9.37
CA ASP A 115 -1.58 -10.40 -10.66
C ASP A 115 -2.57 -9.59 -11.50
N ARG A 116 -2.39 -9.66 -12.80
CA ARG A 116 -3.26 -9.10 -13.82
C ARG A 116 -3.20 -9.97 -15.06
N ASP A 117 -4.36 -10.39 -15.53
CA ASP A 117 -4.44 -11.20 -16.73
C ASP A 117 -4.70 -10.37 -17.99
N TYR A 118 -4.29 -10.93 -19.09
CA TYR A 118 -4.63 -10.47 -20.45
C TYR A 118 -5.14 -11.64 -21.27
N LYS A 119 -5.84 -11.33 -22.34
CA LYS A 119 -6.36 -12.33 -23.25
C LYS A 119 -5.40 -12.50 -24.43
N THR A 120 -4.92 -13.74 -24.63
CA THR A 120 -4.06 -14.07 -25.79
C THR A 120 -4.83 -14.00 -27.11
N GLU A 121 -4.12 -14.08 -28.23
CA GLU A 121 -4.75 -14.14 -29.56
C GLU A 121 -5.65 -15.37 -29.73
N GLU A 122 -5.33 -16.46 -29.05
CA GLU A 122 -6.13 -17.70 -29.00
C GLU A 122 -7.32 -17.59 -28.04
N GLY A 123 -7.43 -16.48 -27.30
CA GLY A 123 -8.52 -16.22 -26.38
C GLY A 123 -8.31 -16.76 -24.96
N GLU A 124 -7.13 -17.30 -24.64
CA GLU A 124 -6.78 -17.78 -23.31
C GLU A 124 -6.46 -16.61 -22.37
N LEU A 125 -6.82 -16.75 -21.10
CA LEU A 125 -6.41 -15.83 -20.04
C LEU A 125 -5.05 -16.27 -19.48
N ARG A 126 -4.12 -15.36 -19.42
CA ARG A 126 -2.78 -15.57 -18.85
C ARG A 126 -2.32 -14.35 -18.07
N THR A 127 -1.55 -14.60 -17.02
CA THR A 127 -0.83 -13.54 -16.32
C THR A 127 0.00 -12.71 -17.30
N MET A 128 -0.15 -11.39 -17.21
CA MET A 128 0.58 -10.45 -18.04
C MET A 128 2.09 -10.51 -17.74
N PRO A 129 2.96 -10.84 -18.72
CA PRO A 129 4.39 -10.99 -18.50
C PRO A 129 5.05 -9.76 -17.88
N GLY A 130 4.57 -8.56 -18.23
CA GLY A 130 5.04 -7.29 -17.66
C GLY A 130 4.83 -7.18 -16.16
N ILE A 131 3.82 -7.85 -15.59
CA ILE A 131 3.58 -7.87 -14.14
C ILE A 131 4.73 -8.58 -13.41
N LYS A 132 5.10 -9.78 -13.86
CA LYS A 132 6.19 -10.55 -13.22
C LYS A 132 7.52 -9.79 -13.25
N ASN A 133 7.79 -9.10 -14.34
CA ASN A 133 8.96 -8.24 -14.44
C ASN A 133 8.86 -7.06 -13.45
N LEU A 134 7.72 -6.38 -13.39
CA LEU A 134 7.56 -5.22 -12.50
C LEU A 134 7.67 -5.60 -11.03
N VAL A 135 7.12 -6.73 -10.60
CA VAL A 135 7.28 -7.27 -9.24
C VAL A 135 8.77 -7.38 -8.87
N ARG A 136 9.59 -7.96 -9.76
CA ARG A 136 11.03 -8.09 -9.54
C ARG A 136 11.73 -6.74 -9.45
N TYR A 137 11.36 -5.79 -10.31
CA TYR A 137 11.88 -4.42 -10.25
C TYR A 137 11.52 -3.72 -8.94
N GLN A 138 10.30 -3.90 -8.43
CA GLN A 138 9.86 -3.34 -7.15
C GLN A 138 10.58 -4.00 -5.96
N GLN A 139 10.84 -5.29 -6.03
CA GLN A 139 11.62 -6.00 -5.01
C GLN A 139 13.06 -5.48 -4.95
N ASN A 140 13.71 -5.29 -6.12
CA ASN A 140 15.05 -4.72 -6.17
C ASN A 140 15.08 -3.29 -5.62
N LEU A 141 14.11 -2.45 -5.99
CA LEU A 141 13.98 -1.10 -5.44
C LEU A 141 13.91 -1.12 -3.91
N ALA A 142 13.13 -2.03 -3.33
CA ALA A 142 13.02 -2.14 -1.87
C ALA A 142 14.35 -2.54 -1.24
N ALA A 143 15.09 -3.46 -1.86
CA ALA A 143 16.42 -3.87 -1.41
C ALA A 143 17.45 -2.73 -1.53
N ASP A 144 17.50 -2.04 -2.67
CA ASP A 144 18.41 -0.94 -2.94
C ASP A 144 18.18 0.25 -1.98
N GLU A 145 16.93 0.50 -1.64
CA GLU A 145 16.54 1.56 -0.71
C GLU A 145 16.49 1.09 0.76
N ALA A 146 16.82 -0.17 1.06
CA ALA A 146 16.75 -0.75 2.41
C ALA A 146 15.39 -0.48 3.11
N VAL A 147 14.29 -0.72 2.38
CA VAL A 147 12.92 -0.64 2.89
C VAL A 147 12.24 -2.00 2.84
N ALA A 148 11.15 -2.15 3.59
CA ALA A 148 10.40 -3.40 3.61
C ALA A 148 9.69 -3.66 2.26
N PHE A 149 9.53 -4.95 1.93
CA PHE A 149 8.82 -5.40 0.72
C PHE A 149 7.80 -6.47 1.07
N TRP A 150 6.58 -6.34 0.54
CA TRP A 150 5.56 -7.37 0.59
C TRP A 150 5.11 -7.74 -0.82
N ASN A 151 5.27 -9.02 -1.17
CA ASN A 151 4.96 -9.53 -2.49
C ASN A 151 3.46 -9.85 -2.60
N MET A 152 2.65 -8.87 -3.04
CA MET A 152 1.21 -9.06 -3.23
C MET A 152 0.90 -10.06 -4.35
N PHE A 153 1.74 -10.15 -5.37
CA PHE A 153 1.58 -11.12 -6.45
C PHE A 153 1.59 -12.56 -5.92
N GLU A 154 2.59 -12.89 -5.08
CA GLU A 154 2.65 -14.21 -4.44
C GLU A 154 1.53 -14.40 -3.40
N ALA A 155 1.18 -13.36 -2.66
CA ALA A 155 0.09 -13.43 -1.69
C ALA A 155 -1.28 -13.68 -2.35
N MET A 156 -1.46 -13.27 -3.61
CA MET A 156 -2.64 -13.59 -4.41
C MET A 156 -2.67 -15.05 -4.87
N GLY A 157 -1.53 -15.73 -4.91
CA GLY A 157 -1.36 -17.09 -5.43
C GLY A 157 -0.42 -17.18 -6.64
N GLY A 158 0.22 -16.07 -7.04
CA GLY A 158 1.15 -16.03 -8.15
C GLY A 158 0.46 -16.00 -9.53
N GLU A 159 1.07 -16.69 -10.48
CA GLU A 159 0.61 -16.73 -11.87
C GLU A 159 -0.79 -17.38 -12.01
N GLY A 160 -1.71 -16.68 -12.68
CA GLY A 160 -3.10 -17.11 -12.87
C GLY A 160 -4.04 -16.80 -11.71
N SER A 161 -3.52 -16.26 -10.61
CA SER A 161 -4.31 -15.97 -9.40
C SER A 161 -5.42 -14.94 -9.63
N MET A 162 -5.27 -14.04 -10.59
CA MET A 162 -6.32 -13.08 -10.92
C MET A 162 -7.55 -13.81 -11.50
N ALA A 163 -7.36 -14.77 -12.39
CA ALA A 163 -8.46 -15.59 -12.90
C ALA A 163 -9.13 -16.39 -11.79
N ASP A 164 -8.35 -16.99 -10.89
CA ASP A 164 -8.87 -17.73 -9.73
C ASP A 164 -9.69 -16.83 -8.82
N MET A 165 -9.24 -15.60 -8.55
CA MET A 165 -9.96 -14.62 -7.75
C MET A 165 -11.26 -14.15 -8.41
N VAL A 166 -11.28 -14.00 -9.75
CA VAL A 166 -12.50 -13.67 -10.51
C VAL A 166 -13.53 -14.79 -10.38
N HIS A 167 -13.09 -16.04 -10.51
CA HIS A 167 -13.97 -17.21 -10.52
C HIS A 167 -14.26 -17.79 -9.13
N ALA A 168 -13.63 -17.26 -8.07
CA ALA A 168 -13.92 -17.65 -6.69
C ALA A 168 -15.40 -17.44 -6.32
N LYS A 169 -15.89 -18.19 -5.35
CA LYS A 169 -17.27 -18.10 -4.87
C LYS A 169 -17.30 -17.82 -3.37
N PRO A 170 -17.60 -16.59 -2.96
CA PRO A 170 -17.93 -15.40 -3.78
C PRO A 170 -16.69 -14.83 -4.48
N SER A 171 -16.88 -14.17 -5.63
CA SER A 171 -15.80 -13.53 -6.40
C SER A 171 -15.02 -12.51 -5.56
N LEU A 172 -13.69 -12.53 -5.74
CA LEU A 172 -12.72 -11.64 -5.07
C LEU A 172 -12.18 -10.56 -6.02
N ALA A 173 -12.39 -10.68 -7.32
CA ALA A 173 -11.95 -9.72 -8.33
C ALA A 173 -13.06 -9.43 -9.35
N ASN A 174 -12.86 -8.39 -10.15
CA ASN A 174 -13.78 -8.01 -11.21
C ASN A 174 -13.49 -8.77 -12.50
N TYR A 175 -14.49 -8.89 -13.38
CA TYR A 175 -14.36 -9.57 -14.69
C TYR A 175 -13.48 -8.81 -15.70
N ASP A 176 -12.85 -7.71 -15.29
CA ASP A 176 -11.81 -7.03 -16.08
C ASP A 176 -10.41 -7.66 -15.90
N TYR A 177 -10.31 -8.67 -15.03
CA TYR A 177 -9.08 -9.41 -14.74
C TYR A 177 -7.90 -8.51 -14.34
N THR A 178 -8.22 -7.37 -13.72
CA THR A 178 -7.26 -6.34 -13.33
C THR A 178 -7.50 -5.83 -11.91
N HIS A 179 -8.76 -5.60 -11.54
CA HIS A 179 -9.11 -4.96 -10.28
C HIS A 179 -9.75 -5.94 -9.31
N ILE A 180 -9.20 -6.02 -8.13
CA ILE A 180 -9.82 -6.71 -6.99
C ILE A 180 -11.07 -5.94 -6.53
N ASN A 181 -12.07 -6.65 -6.04
CA ASN A 181 -13.24 -6.05 -5.40
C ASN A 181 -13.04 -5.91 -3.88
N PHE A 182 -14.04 -5.39 -3.16
CA PHE A 182 -13.93 -5.21 -1.70
C PHE A 182 -13.65 -6.50 -0.93
N ARG A 183 -14.16 -7.64 -1.39
CA ARG A 183 -13.89 -8.93 -0.74
C ARG A 183 -12.45 -9.37 -0.96
N GLY A 184 -11.94 -9.21 -2.19
CA GLY A 184 -10.54 -9.45 -2.48
C GLY A 184 -9.62 -8.51 -1.71
N GLY A 185 -9.97 -7.22 -1.63
CA GLY A 185 -9.24 -6.26 -0.81
C GLY A 185 -9.20 -6.66 0.66
N LYS A 186 -10.33 -7.10 1.23
CA LYS A 186 -10.38 -7.60 2.61
C LYS A 186 -9.51 -8.86 2.80
N HIS A 187 -9.54 -9.78 1.84
CA HIS A 187 -8.72 -11.00 1.88
C HIS A 187 -7.22 -10.66 1.87
N LEU A 188 -6.77 -9.83 0.91
CA LEU A 188 -5.36 -9.44 0.82
C LEU A 188 -4.89 -8.58 2.00
N ALA A 189 -5.75 -7.70 2.51
CA ALA A 189 -5.46 -6.94 3.72
C ALA A 189 -5.27 -7.87 4.94
N GLY A 190 -6.05 -8.97 5.03
CA GLY A 190 -5.85 -10.01 6.04
C GLY A 190 -4.47 -10.65 5.93
N LEU A 191 -4.06 -11.07 4.74
CA LEU A 191 -2.76 -11.68 4.50
C LEU A 191 -1.59 -10.72 4.81
N LEU A 192 -1.73 -9.44 4.44
CA LEU A 192 -0.75 -8.42 4.80
C LEU A 192 -0.66 -8.24 6.32
N TYR A 193 -1.81 -8.16 7.00
CA TYR A 193 -1.86 -8.03 8.46
C TYR A 193 -1.20 -9.22 9.15
N GLU A 194 -1.52 -10.44 8.73
CA GLU A 194 -0.89 -11.67 9.26
C GLU A 194 0.63 -11.65 9.05
N SER A 195 1.10 -11.19 7.88
CA SER A 195 2.53 -11.04 7.59
C SER A 195 3.21 -10.04 8.54
N LEU A 196 2.55 -8.90 8.81
CA LEU A 196 3.07 -7.89 9.74
C LEU A 196 3.10 -8.41 11.19
N ILE A 197 2.06 -9.11 11.64
CA ILE A 197 2.02 -9.71 12.98
C ILE A 197 3.11 -10.77 13.13
N TYR A 198 3.26 -11.66 12.15
CA TYR A 198 4.32 -12.65 12.16
C TYR A 198 5.72 -11.99 12.22
N GLY A 199 5.94 -10.96 11.40
CA GLY A 199 7.20 -10.19 11.42
C GLY A 199 7.48 -9.56 12.79
N LYS A 200 6.46 -8.99 13.42
CA LYS A 200 6.56 -8.44 14.78
C LYS A 200 6.94 -9.53 15.81
N GLU A 201 6.26 -10.67 15.78
CA GLU A 201 6.58 -11.78 16.69
C GLU A 201 8.02 -12.27 16.52
N GLN A 202 8.52 -12.36 15.29
CA GLN A 202 9.91 -12.73 15.03
C GLN A 202 10.89 -11.67 15.55
N TYR A 203 10.56 -10.39 15.41
CA TYR A 203 11.35 -9.30 15.96
C TYR A 203 11.39 -9.35 17.49
N ASP A 204 10.24 -9.50 18.15
CA ASP A 204 10.14 -9.57 19.60
C ASP A 204 10.95 -10.75 20.17
N ARG A 205 10.90 -11.93 19.52
CA ARG A 205 11.70 -13.11 19.92
C ARG A 205 13.21 -12.86 19.80
N ARG A 206 13.64 -12.23 18.69
CA ARG A 206 15.07 -11.91 18.51
C ARG A 206 15.53 -10.89 19.55
N ARG A 207 14.74 -9.87 19.79
CA ARG A 207 15.05 -8.85 20.78
C ARG A 207 15.19 -9.45 22.17
N ALA A 208 14.25 -10.29 22.61
CA ALA A 208 14.33 -10.97 23.89
C ALA A 208 15.61 -11.82 24.01
N TYR A 209 15.98 -12.55 22.96
CA TYR A 209 17.20 -13.35 22.92
C TYR A 209 18.47 -12.51 23.15
N TYR A 210 18.59 -11.34 22.49
CA TYR A 210 19.76 -10.47 22.64
C TYR A 210 19.75 -9.62 23.94
N GLU A 211 18.60 -9.41 24.58
CA GLU A 211 18.51 -8.73 25.87
C GLU A 211 18.82 -9.68 27.04
N GLU A 212 18.76 -11.00 26.83
CA GLU A 212 19.09 -12.04 27.82
C GLU A 212 20.58 -12.47 27.80
N GLU A 213 21.34 -12.09 26.75
CA GLU A 213 22.80 -12.31 26.73
C GLU A 213 23.50 -11.15 27.47
N PRO A 214 24.22 -11.44 28.59
CA PRO A 214 24.91 -10.43 29.42
C PRO A 214 26.15 -9.85 28.74
#